data_09906d60782a489a1506c33ac2f5a678
#
_entry.id   09906d60782a489a1506c33ac2f5a678
#
_cell.length_a   1.000
_cell.length_b   1.000
_cell.length_c   1.000
_cell.angle_alpha   90.00
_cell.angle_beta   90.00
_cell.angle_gamma   90.00
#
_symmetry.space_group_name_H-M   'P 1'
#
loop_
_entity.id
_entity.type
_entity.pdbx_description
1 polymer ?
#
loop_
_entity_poly.entity_id
_entity_poly.type
_entity_poly.pdbx_seq_one_letter_code
_entity_poly.pdbx_strand_id
1 'polypeptide(L)'
;MARVTMYTTAVCPYCQQAERLLASRGVASIDKVRIDLEPARRQEMMERTGRRTVPQIYVGDVHVGGYDDLVALDRAGGLDPLLAKA
;
A
#
# COMPACT_ATOMS: atom_id res chain seq x y z
N MET A 1 5.92 -3.16 14.73
CA MET A 1 5.36 -3.43 13.40
C MET A 1 5.84 -2.37 12.43
N ALA A 2 6.08 -2.75 11.19
CA ALA A 2 6.51 -1.82 10.17
C ALA A 2 5.38 -0.85 9.81
N ARG A 3 5.75 0.38 9.44
CA ARG A 3 4.80 1.40 9.01
C ARG A 3 4.29 1.07 7.62
N VAL A 4 2.97 1.16 7.43
CA VAL A 4 2.35 0.93 6.13
C VAL A 4 1.91 2.25 5.54
N THR A 5 2.32 2.51 4.31
CA THR A 5 1.97 3.70 3.54
C THR A 5 1.28 3.27 2.25
N MET A 6 0.25 3.99 1.87
CA MET A 6 -0.49 3.69 0.65
C MET A 6 -0.84 4.96 -0.11
N TYR A 7 -0.41 5.03 -1.36
CA TYR A 7 -0.91 6.04 -2.28
C TYR A 7 -2.31 5.62 -2.73
N THR A 8 -3.27 6.52 -2.63
CA THR A 8 -4.69 6.21 -2.81
C THR A 8 -5.47 7.40 -3.38
N THR A 9 -6.73 7.17 -3.70
CA THR A 9 -7.68 8.20 -4.10
C THR A 9 -8.97 8.07 -3.29
N ALA A 10 -9.87 9.06 -3.40
CA ALA A 10 -11.14 9.05 -2.65
C ALA A 10 -12.02 7.86 -3.00
N VAL A 11 -12.06 7.51 -4.29
CA VAL A 11 -12.90 6.40 -4.79
C VAL A 11 -11.99 5.37 -5.42
N CYS A 12 -11.66 4.35 -4.66
CA CYS A 12 -10.76 3.30 -5.11
C CYS A 12 -11.15 1.96 -4.45
N PRO A 13 -11.95 1.13 -5.13
CA PRO A 13 -12.37 -0.16 -4.58
C PRO A 13 -11.19 -1.07 -4.22
N TYR A 14 -10.15 -1.10 -5.04
CA TYR A 14 -8.96 -1.91 -4.76
C TYR A 14 -8.18 -1.38 -3.56
N CYS A 15 -8.16 -0.07 -3.36
CA CYS A 15 -7.56 0.52 -2.16
C CYS A 15 -8.30 0.05 -0.90
N GLN A 16 -9.64 0.02 -0.95
CA GLN A 16 -10.47 -0.44 0.15
C GLN A 16 -10.23 -1.93 0.44
N GLN A 17 -10.11 -2.74 -0.60
CA GLN A 17 -9.81 -4.17 -0.44
C GLN A 17 -8.43 -4.37 0.17
N ALA A 18 -7.45 -3.60 -0.25
CA ALA A 18 -6.10 -3.65 0.32
C ALA A 18 -6.12 -3.28 1.81
N GLU A 19 -6.87 -2.24 2.17
CA GLU A 19 -7.02 -1.84 3.57
C GLU A 19 -7.62 -2.95 4.42
N ARG A 20 -8.64 -3.64 3.91
CA ARG A 20 -9.28 -4.76 4.61
C ARG A 20 -8.31 -5.91 4.82
N LEU A 21 -7.55 -6.25 3.80
CA LEU A 21 -6.55 -7.31 3.91
C LEU A 21 -5.50 -6.95 4.97
N LEU A 22 -4.96 -5.75 4.91
CA LEU A 22 -3.96 -5.29 5.87
C LEU A 22 -4.51 -5.27 7.30
N ALA A 23 -5.75 -4.81 7.47
CA ALA A 23 -6.41 -4.82 8.78
C ALA A 23 -6.56 -6.25 9.31
N SER A 24 -6.90 -7.21 8.44
CA SER A 24 -7.02 -8.61 8.82
C SER A 24 -5.68 -9.23 9.26
N ARG A 25 -4.57 -8.61 8.88
CA ARG A 25 -3.22 -9.02 9.29
C ARG A 25 -2.67 -8.21 10.46
N GLY A 26 -3.53 -7.45 11.13
CA GLY A 26 -3.17 -6.72 12.34
C GLY A 26 -2.67 -5.31 12.15
N VAL A 27 -2.78 -4.75 10.93
CA VAL A 27 -2.38 -3.37 10.68
C VAL A 27 -3.44 -2.43 11.25
N ALA A 28 -3.09 -1.69 12.30
CA ALA A 28 -4.02 -0.82 13.01
C ALA A 28 -4.30 0.48 12.25
N SER A 29 -3.31 0.99 11.52
CA SER A 29 -3.45 2.23 10.77
C SER A 29 -2.56 2.22 9.53
N ILE A 30 -2.98 2.94 8.51
CA ILE A 30 -2.26 3.09 7.25
C ILE A 30 -2.09 4.59 6.99
N ASP A 31 -0.87 5.00 6.68
CA ASP A 31 -0.61 6.37 6.22
C ASP A 31 -1.06 6.50 4.77
N LYS A 32 -2.16 7.17 4.56
CA LYS A 32 -2.74 7.35 3.24
C LYS A 32 -2.25 8.64 2.61
N VAL A 33 -1.75 8.53 1.38
CA VAL A 33 -1.30 9.67 0.58
C VAL A 33 -2.29 9.84 -0.57
N ARG A 34 -3.09 10.92 -0.52
CA ARG A 34 -4.14 11.19 -1.50
C ARG A 34 -3.56 11.88 -2.73
N ILE A 35 -3.40 11.12 -3.80
CA ILE A 35 -2.85 11.66 -5.05
C ILE A 35 -3.86 12.44 -5.87
N ASP A 36 -5.13 12.30 -5.56
CA ASP A 36 -6.20 13.08 -6.19
C ASP A 36 -6.32 14.50 -5.62
N LEU A 37 -5.85 14.72 -4.40
CA LEU A 37 -5.83 16.03 -3.75
C LEU A 37 -4.55 16.80 -4.01
N GLU A 38 -3.44 16.10 -4.20
CA GLU A 38 -2.11 16.69 -4.32
C GLU A 38 -1.39 16.17 -5.56
N PRO A 39 -1.39 16.91 -6.68
CA PRO A 39 -0.72 16.48 -7.92
C PRO A 39 0.76 16.16 -7.74
N ALA A 40 1.46 16.86 -6.85
CA ALA A 40 2.86 16.59 -6.56
C ALA A 40 3.05 15.19 -5.96
N ARG A 41 2.08 14.68 -5.21
CA ARG A 41 2.12 13.32 -4.66
C ARG A 41 1.94 12.26 -5.73
N ARG A 42 1.12 12.55 -6.74
CA ARG A 42 0.98 11.67 -7.90
C ARG A 42 2.32 11.54 -8.63
N GLN A 43 2.99 12.64 -8.86
CA GLN A 43 4.30 12.65 -9.50
C GLN A 43 5.33 11.87 -8.66
N GLU A 44 5.34 12.07 -7.36
CA GLU A 44 6.18 11.32 -6.43
C GLU A 44 5.94 9.81 -6.55
N MET A 45 4.68 9.40 -6.56
CA MET A 45 4.31 7.99 -6.70
C MET A 45 4.86 7.39 -8.00
N MET A 46 4.67 8.09 -9.12
CA MET A 46 5.14 7.62 -10.41
C MET A 46 6.66 7.50 -10.46
N GLU A 47 7.37 8.46 -9.87
CA GLU A 47 8.83 8.43 -9.80
C GLU A 47 9.35 7.30 -8.92
N ARG A 48 8.71 7.08 -7.76
CA ARG A 48 9.12 6.04 -6.81
C ARG A 48 8.78 4.63 -7.27
N THR A 49 7.61 4.44 -7.86
CA THR A 49 7.08 3.11 -8.16
C THR A 49 7.20 2.71 -9.63
N GLY A 50 7.34 3.67 -10.51
CA GLY A 50 7.26 3.44 -11.95
C GLY A 50 5.84 3.12 -12.44
N ARG A 51 4.84 3.30 -11.58
CA ARG A 51 3.45 2.97 -11.87
C ARG A 51 2.54 4.18 -11.72
N ARG A 52 1.41 4.15 -12.40
CA ARG A 52 0.41 5.24 -12.41
C ARG A 52 -0.88 4.86 -11.68
N THR A 53 -1.00 3.62 -11.24
CA THR A 53 -2.22 3.09 -10.66
C THR A 53 -2.18 3.16 -9.13
N VAL A 54 -3.37 3.19 -8.51
CA VAL A 54 -3.54 3.05 -7.07
C VAL A 54 -4.32 1.75 -6.79
N PRO A 55 -4.12 1.12 -5.64
CA PRO A 55 -3.20 1.52 -4.59
C PRO A 55 -1.74 1.24 -4.95
N GLN A 56 -0.82 1.97 -4.33
CA GLN A 56 0.60 1.62 -4.31
C GLN A 56 1.01 1.56 -2.85
N ILE A 57 1.45 0.39 -2.41
CA ILE A 57 1.60 0.05 -0.99
C ILE A 57 3.07 -0.11 -0.66
N TYR A 58 3.48 0.51 0.46
CA TYR A 58 4.79 0.35 1.05
C TYR A 58 4.65 -0.22 2.45
N VAL A 59 5.49 -1.19 2.77
CA VAL A 59 5.67 -1.66 4.15
C VAL A 59 7.08 -1.27 4.56
N GLY A 60 7.20 -0.27 5.42
CA GLY A 60 8.47 0.39 5.66
C GLY A 60 9.00 0.97 4.35
N ASP A 61 10.21 0.59 3.97
CA ASP A 61 10.84 1.02 2.71
C ASP A 61 10.59 0.06 1.55
N VAL A 62 9.89 -1.03 1.78
CA VAL A 62 9.66 -2.06 0.77
C VAL A 62 8.42 -1.74 -0.05
N HIS A 63 8.58 -1.59 -1.35
CA HIS A 63 7.47 -1.41 -2.27
C HIS A 63 6.80 -2.75 -2.55
N VAL A 64 5.61 -2.93 -2.01
CA VAL A 64 4.80 -4.13 -2.27
C VAL A 64 4.15 -4.06 -3.64
N GLY A 65 3.58 -2.92 -3.98
CA GLY A 65 2.88 -2.70 -5.24
C GLY A 65 1.40 -2.45 -5.04
N GLY A 66 0.59 -2.94 -5.99
CA GLY A 66 -0.86 -2.79 -5.95
C GLY A 66 -1.55 -3.89 -5.14
N TYR A 67 -2.87 -3.93 -5.24
CA TYR A 67 -3.67 -4.92 -4.50
C TYR A 67 -3.30 -6.36 -4.91
N ASP A 68 -3.15 -6.63 -6.20
CA ASP A 68 -2.80 -7.97 -6.69
C ASP A 68 -1.44 -8.43 -6.15
N ASP A 69 -0.48 -7.51 -6.11
CA ASP A 69 0.84 -7.78 -5.55
C ASP A 69 0.75 -8.07 -4.05
N LEU A 70 -0.11 -7.34 -3.34
CA LEU A 70 -0.34 -7.55 -1.91
C LEU A 70 -0.93 -8.93 -1.64
N VAL A 71 -1.93 -9.32 -2.43
CA VAL A 71 -2.57 -10.64 -2.32
C VAL A 71 -1.56 -11.75 -2.59
N ALA A 72 -0.74 -11.60 -3.63
CA ALA A 72 0.28 -12.59 -3.98
C ALA A 72 1.31 -12.75 -2.86
N LEU A 73 1.76 -11.64 -2.28
CA LEU A 73 2.71 -11.65 -1.17
C LEU A 73 2.11 -12.34 0.06
N ASP A 74 0.85 -12.03 0.37
CA ASP A 74 0.13 -12.63 1.49
C ASP A 74 -0.01 -14.14 1.33
N ARG A 75 -0.42 -14.59 0.14
CA ARG A 75 -0.60 -16.02 -0.17
C ARG A 75 0.72 -16.77 -0.11
N ALA A 76 1.81 -16.13 -0.48
CA ALA A 76 3.14 -16.73 -0.41
C ALA A 76 3.71 -16.77 1.01
N GLY A 77 2.99 -16.21 2.00
CA GLY A 77 3.44 -16.17 3.39
C GLY A 77 4.48 -15.09 3.66
N GLY A 78 4.66 -14.14 2.73
CA GLY A 78 5.67 -13.09 2.87
C GLY A 78 5.19 -11.82 3.55
N LEU A 79 3.88 -11.61 3.66
CA LEU A 79 3.33 -10.36 4.20
C LEU A 79 3.54 -10.26 5.71
N ASP A 80 3.17 -11.29 6.46
CA ASP A 80 3.28 -11.25 7.93
C ASP A 80 4.72 -11.00 8.40
N PRO A 81 5.75 -11.72 7.86
CA PRO A 81 7.13 -11.42 8.24
C PRO A 81 7.55 -9.99 7.90
N LEU A 82 7.08 -9.47 6.77
CA LEU A 82 7.41 -8.11 6.35
C LEU A 82 6.78 -7.08 7.28
N LEU A 83 5.53 -7.28 7.68
CA LEU A 83 4.83 -6.41 8.64
C LEU A 83 5.46 -6.47 10.03
N ALA A 84 6.01 -7.61 10.42
CA ALA A 84 6.61 -7.79 11.75
C ALA A 84 7.94 -7.06 11.91
N LYS A 85 8.59 -6.63 10.84
CA LYS A 85 9.84 -5.89 10.93
C LYS A 85 9.61 -4.52 11.59
N ALA A 86 10.48 -4.15 12.48
CA ALA A 86 10.43 -2.86 13.15
C ALA A 86 10.97 -1.74 12.25
#